data_73540bb3f87e87056aa3c9f07c0acfa0
#
_entry.id   73540bb3f87e87056aa3c9f07c0acfa0
#
_cell.length_a   1.000
_cell.length_b   1.000
_cell.length_c   1.000
_cell.angle_alpha   90.00
_cell.angle_beta   90.00
_cell.angle_gamma   90.00
#
_symmetry.space_group_name_H-M   'P 1'
#
loop_
_entity.id
_entity.type
_entity.pdbx_description
1 polymer ?
#
loop_
_entity_poly.entity_id
_entity_poly.type
_entity_poly.pdbx_seq_one_letter_code
_entity_poly.pdbx_strand_id
1 'polypeptide(L)'
;SNIGEDGKPTGQVEIIGWMYQYYNTEPKDEAFALLKSNVKITKERIPAATQLFTPDWIVRYMVENSVGRLWLEGHENKELKKGWKYYLDEAEQEADVEEQLKAIREEYKNIKPEEIKVIDPCMGSGHILVYAFDVLMQIYESYGYSQREAAKSIVENNIYGLDIDDRAFQLAYFAIMMKARSYNRRFLTLGIEPNLCAIQESNGIQYDKEMGDFLLSEE
;
A
#
# COMPACT_ATOMS: atom_id res chain seq x y z
N SER A 1 -15.80 -9.21 17.78
CA SER A 1 -14.47 -9.83 17.85
C SER A 1 -14.22 -10.52 16.53
N ASN A 2 -13.43 -9.91 15.66
CA ASN A 2 -13.05 -10.51 14.41
C ASN A 2 -11.89 -11.47 14.70
N ILE A 3 -12.23 -12.74 14.86
CA ILE A 3 -11.27 -13.83 14.90
C ILE A 3 -11.33 -14.46 13.50
N GLY A 4 -10.19 -14.54 12.81
CA GLY A 4 -10.11 -15.21 11.53
C GLY A 4 -10.41 -16.70 11.63
N GLU A 5 -10.60 -17.37 10.49
CA GLU A 5 -10.86 -18.82 10.44
C GLU A 5 -9.71 -19.62 11.06
N ASP A 6 -8.54 -19.04 11.21
CA ASP A 6 -7.34 -19.59 11.86
C ASP A 6 -7.26 -19.34 13.37
N GLY A 7 -8.30 -18.75 13.98
CA GLY A 7 -8.37 -18.45 15.41
C GLY A 7 -7.50 -17.29 15.87
N LYS A 8 -6.84 -16.55 14.95
CA LYS A 8 -6.06 -15.38 15.30
C LYS A 8 -6.90 -14.10 15.20
N PRO A 9 -6.62 -13.07 16.04
CA PRO A 9 -7.27 -11.78 15.91
C PRO A 9 -6.93 -11.17 14.55
N THR A 10 -7.92 -11.09 13.65
CA THR A 10 -7.79 -10.37 12.39
C THR A 10 -8.20 -8.92 12.60
N GLY A 11 -7.51 -7.99 11.97
CA GLY A 11 -8.01 -6.64 11.73
C GLY A 11 -7.90 -5.64 12.88
N GLN A 12 -6.98 -5.77 13.82
CA GLN A 12 -6.79 -4.71 14.83
C GLN A 12 -6.32 -3.38 14.23
N VAL A 13 -5.55 -3.43 13.16
CA VAL A 13 -5.06 -2.21 12.48
C VAL A 13 -6.15 -1.60 11.58
N GLU A 14 -6.99 -2.43 10.97
CA GLU A 14 -8.13 -2.00 10.13
C GLU A 14 -9.19 -1.22 10.93
N ILE A 15 -9.36 -1.51 12.22
CA ILE A 15 -10.31 -0.80 13.09
C ILE A 15 -10.06 0.71 13.07
N ILE A 16 -8.81 1.14 13.02
CA ILE A 16 -8.45 2.57 13.00
C ILE A 16 -8.93 3.23 11.71
N GLY A 17 -8.76 2.55 10.56
CA GLY A 17 -9.28 3.02 9.27
C GLY A 17 -10.81 3.14 9.26
N TRP A 18 -11.52 2.15 9.83
CA TRP A 18 -12.96 2.19 10.01
C TRP A 18 -13.41 3.34 10.91
N MET A 19 -12.74 3.55 12.03
CA MET A 19 -13.03 4.66 12.94
C MET A 19 -12.82 6.01 12.26
N TYR A 20 -11.76 6.15 11.49
CA TYR A 20 -11.48 7.38 10.74
C TYR A 20 -12.54 7.64 9.66
N GLN A 21 -12.96 6.63 8.92
CA GLN A 21 -14.06 6.76 7.97
C GLN A 21 -15.34 7.18 8.66
N TYR A 22 -15.65 6.57 9.80
CA TYR A 22 -16.87 6.89 10.56
C TYR A 22 -16.85 8.34 11.07
N TYR A 23 -15.69 8.78 11.57
CA TYR A 23 -15.47 10.16 12.00
C TYR A 23 -15.73 11.19 10.88
N ASN A 24 -15.37 10.86 9.66
CA ASN A 24 -15.52 11.73 8.50
C ASN A 24 -16.88 11.60 7.78
N THR A 25 -17.81 10.78 8.28
CA THR A 25 -19.12 10.58 7.61
C THR A 25 -19.94 11.87 7.55
N GLU A 26 -20.09 12.56 8.67
CA GLU A 26 -20.87 13.83 8.75
C GLU A 26 -20.22 14.95 7.89
N PRO A 27 -18.91 15.26 7.99
CA PRO A 27 -18.23 16.20 7.10
C PRO A 27 -18.35 15.84 5.61
N LYS A 28 -18.36 14.56 5.29
CA LYS A 28 -18.54 14.07 3.92
C LYS A 28 -19.95 14.37 3.40
N ASP A 29 -20.96 14.07 4.18
CA ASP A 29 -22.37 14.33 3.82
C ASP A 29 -22.62 15.82 3.63
N GLU A 30 -22.07 16.68 4.49
CA GLU A 30 -22.11 18.13 4.33
C GLU A 30 -21.42 18.58 3.03
N ALA A 31 -20.21 18.07 2.72
CA ALA A 31 -19.51 18.42 1.51
C ALA A 31 -20.33 18.05 0.25
N PHE A 32 -20.96 16.87 0.23
CA PHE A 32 -21.84 16.45 -0.86
C PHE A 32 -23.13 17.26 -0.96
N ALA A 33 -23.70 17.69 0.17
CA ALA A 33 -24.85 18.59 0.16
C ALA A 33 -24.53 19.95 -0.48
N LEU A 34 -23.35 20.49 -0.18
CA LEU A 34 -22.84 21.72 -0.80
C LEU A 34 -22.62 21.56 -2.31
N LEU A 35 -22.03 20.43 -2.75
CA LEU A 35 -21.86 20.14 -4.18
C LEU A 35 -23.21 20.09 -4.92
N LYS A 36 -24.21 19.45 -4.33
CA LYS A 36 -25.58 19.43 -4.91
C LYS A 36 -26.18 20.82 -5.06
N SER A 37 -25.75 21.75 -4.21
CA SER A 37 -26.18 23.18 -4.26
C SER A 37 -25.27 24.05 -5.13
N ASN A 38 -24.38 23.46 -5.94
CA ASN A 38 -23.35 24.12 -6.77
C ASN A 38 -22.37 25.00 -5.96
N VAL A 39 -22.15 24.71 -4.67
CA VAL A 39 -21.16 25.39 -3.85
C VAL A 39 -19.85 24.64 -3.96
N LYS A 40 -18.76 25.36 -4.26
CA LYS A 40 -17.43 24.79 -4.39
C LYS A 40 -16.94 24.26 -3.04
N ILE A 41 -16.37 23.04 -3.03
CA ILE A 41 -15.73 22.46 -1.84
C ILE A 41 -14.49 23.29 -1.48
N THR A 42 -14.34 23.62 -0.20
CA THR A 42 -13.15 24.30 0.31
C THR A 42 -12.01 23.29 0.50
N LYS A 43 -10.78 23.78 0.56
CA LYS A 43 -9.57 22.97 0.75
C LYS A 43 -9.68 22.04 1.99
N GLU A 44 -10.19 22.56 3.09
CA GLU A 44 -10.34 21.85 4.36
C GLU A 44 -11.35 20.70 4.29
N ARG A 45 -12.28 20.73 3.32
CA ARG A 45 -13.31 19.70 3.12
C ARG A 45 -12.94 18.66 2.09
N ILE A 46 -11.89 18.88 1.29
CA ILE A 46 -11.43 17.93 0.28
C ILE A 46 -11.14 16.57 0.90
N PRO A 47 -10.36 16.44 2.00
CA PRO A 47 -10.07 15.14 2.60
C PRO A 47 -11.32 14.35 2.98
N ALA A 48 -12.29 14.99 3.62
CA ALA A 48 -13.55 14.34 3.99
C ALA A 48 -14.38 13.92 2.78
N ALA A 49 -14.42 14.76 1.72
CA ALA A 49 -15.21 14.48 0.52
C ALA A 49 -14.61 13.34 -0.33
N THR A 50 -13.29 13.19 -0.33
CA THR A 50 -12.56 12.20 -1.17
C THR A 50 -12.22 10.93 -0.43
N GLN A 51 -12.31 10.91 0.89
CA GLN A 51 -11.99 9.73 1.69
C GLN A 51 -12.86 8.54 1.30
N LEU A 52 -12.20 7.43 1.01
CA LEU A 52 -12.82 6.13 0.76
C LEU A 52 -12.05 5.05 1.55
N PHE A 53 -12.77 4.26 2.31
CA PHE A 53 -12.23 3.03 2.87
C PHE A 53 -12.53 1.87 1.92
N THR A 54 -11.51 1.40 1.24
CA THR A 54 -11.66 0.34 0.24
C THR A 54 -12.06 -0.98 0.92
N PRO A 55 -13.14 -1.64 0.48
CA PRO A 55 -13.54 -2.94 1.01
C PRO A 55 -12.41 -3.98 0.95
N ASP A 56 -12.29 -4.82 1.99
CA ASP A 56 -11.19 -5.79 2.15
C ASP A 56 -11.01 -6.71 0.93
N TRP A 57 -12.11 -7.19 0.34
CA TRP A 57 -12.02 -8.06 -0.82
C TRP A 57 -11.43 -7.36 -2.06
N ILE A 58 -11.66 -6.03 -2.22
CA ILE A 58 -11.07 -5.24 -3.30
C ILE A 58 -9.58 -5.07 -3.05
N VAL A 59 -9.19 -4.76 -1.81
CA VAL A 59 -7.79 -4.62 -1.41
C VAL A 59 -7.02 -5.91 -1.72
N ARG A 60 -7.58 -7.05 -1.32
CA ARG A 60 -6.98 -8.37 -1.60
C ARG A 60 -6.88 -8.63 -3.09
N TYR A 61 -7.96 -8.40 -3.82
CA TYR A 61 -7.96 -8.56 -5.28
C TYR A 61 -6.87 -7.71 -5.96
N MET A 62 -6.75 -6.44 -5.57
CA MET A 62 -5.75 -5.52 -6.14
C MET A 62 -4.33 -6.00 -5.86
N VAL A 63 -4.00 -6.30 -4.61
CA VAL A 63 -2.63 -6.66 -4.20
C VAL A 63 -2.24 -8.04 -4.70
N GLU A 64 -3.12 -9.04 -4.61
CA GLU A 64 -2.85 -10.40 -5.08
C GLU A 64 -2.62 -10.45 -6.60
N ASN A 65 -3.34 -9.61 -7.37
CA ASN A 65 -3.22 -9.56 -8.83
C ASN A 65 -2.24 -8.51 -9.37
N SER A 66 -1.56 -7.78 -8.50
CA SER A 66 -0.44 -6.88 -8.87
C SER A 66 0.87 -7.41 -8.29
N VAL A 67 1.14 -7.13 -7.03
CA VAL A 67 2.36 -7.58 -6.34
C VAL A 67 2.51 -9.10 -6.35
N GLY A 68 1.41 -9.80 -6.01
CA GLY A 68 1.38 -11.26 -6.00
C GLY A 68 1.61 -11.85 -7.40
N ARG A 69 0.97 -11.29 -8.42
CA ARG A 69 1.14 -11.73 -9.81
C ARG A 69 2.57 -11.51 -10.30
N LEU A 70 3.11 -10.30 -10.11
CA LEU A 70 4.48 -9.99 -10.50
C LEU A 70 5.48 -11.01 -9.94
N TRP A 71 5.32 -11.37 -8.67
CA TRP A 71 6.19 -12.36 -8.04
C TRP A 71 6.00 -13.77 -8.63
N LEU A 72 4.75 -14.24 -8.74
CA LEU A 72 4.46 -15.61 -9.21
C LEU A 72 4.78 -15.82 -10.68
N GLU A 73 4.77 -14.78 -11.49
CA GLU A 73 5.17 -14.87 -12.91
C GLU A 73 6.68 -15.14 -13.08
N GLY A 74 7.51 -14.69 -12.13
CA GLY A 74 8.95 -15.02 -12.10
C GLY A 74 9.29 -16.22 -11.23
N HIS A 75 8.53 -16.44 -10.16
CA HIS A 75 8.83 -17.42 -9.11
C HIS A 75 7.61 -18.31 -8.82
N GLU A 76 7.43 -19.35 -9.61
CA GLU A 76 6.29 -20.25 -9.44
C GLU A 76 6.25 -20.81 -8.01
N ASN A 77 5.15 -20.54 -7.28
CA ASN A 77 4.92 -21.04 -5.93
C ASN A 77 3.44 -21.36 -5.73
N LYS A 78 3.11 -22.65 -5.79
CA LYS A 78 1.73 -23.15 -5.68
C LYS A 78 1.12 -22.91 -4.29
N GLU A 79 1.92 -22.90 -3.24
CA GLU A 79 1.45 -22.67 -1.87
C GLU A 79 1.03 -21.21 -1.69
N LEU A 80 1.82 -20.25 -2.16
CA LEU A 80 1.45 -18.83 -2.16
C LEU A 80 0.16 -18.62 -2.96
N LYS A 81 0.12 -19.13 -4.18
CA LYS A 81 -1.05 -19.01 -5.06
C LYS A 81 -2.33 -19.55 -4.39
N LYS A 82 -2.24 -20.71 -3.74
CA LYS A 82 -3.38 -21.31 -3.02
C LYS A 82 -3.83 -20.48 -1.82
N GLY A 83 -2.91 -19.76 -1.18
CA GLY A 83 -3.20 -18.87 -0.05
C GLY A 83 -3.92 -17.57 -0.43
N TRP A 84 -3.84 -17.16 -1.69
CA TRP A 84 -4.40 -15.90 -2.19
C TRP A 84 -5.77 -16.12 -2.83
N LYS A 85 -6.80 -15.86 -2.05
CA LYS A 85 -8.20 -16.19 -2.38
C LYS A 85 -8.73 -15.47 -3.63
N TYR A 86 -8.25 -14.28 -3.90
CA TYR A 86 -8.71 -13.41 -5.01
C TYR A 86 -7.71 -13.35 -6.16
N TYR A 87 -6.67 -14.20 -6.13
CA TYR A 87 -5.74 -14.32 -7.24
C TYR A 87 -6.45 -14.98 -8.43
N LEU A 88 -6.35 -14.33 -9.58
CA LEU A 88 -6.95 -14.84 -10.82
C LEU A 88 -5.97 -15.73 -11.57
N ASP A 89 -6.48 -16.86 -12.07
CA ASP A 89 -5.74 -17.65 -13.04
C ASP A 89 -5.57 -16.88 -14.34
N GLU A 90 -4.52 -17.20 -15.06
CA GLU A 90 -4.26 -16.62 -16.36
C GLU A 90 -5.29 -17.13 -17.38
N ALA A 91 -5.83 -16.21 -18.19
CA ALA A 91 -6.66 -16.56 -19.33
C ALA A 91 -5.78 -17.02 -20.51
N GLU A 92 -6.34 -17.82 -21.41
CA GLU A 92 -5.67 -18.15 -22.67
C GLU A 92 -5.37 -16.89 -23.46
N GLN A 93 -4.14 -16.79 -23.96
CA GLN A 93 -3.62 -15.64 -24.71
C GLN A 93 -3.36 -16.02 -26.18
N GLU A 94 -3.29 -15.02 -27.04
CA GLU A 94 -2.84 -15.21 -28.42
C GLU A 94 -1.33 -15.53 -28.45
N ALA A 95 -0.87 -16.22 -29.49
CA ALA A 95 0.49 -16.75 -29.54
C ALA A 95 1.60 -15.67 -29.49
N ASP A 96 1.35 -14.51 -30.08
CA ASP A 96 2.26 -13.36 -30.02
C ASP A 96 2.33 -12.72 -28.64
N VAL A 97 1.21 -12.67 -27.92
CA VAL A 97 1.14 -12.22 -26.53
C VAL A 97 1.88 -13.20 -25.60
N GLU A 98 1.66 -14.51 -25.81
CA GLU A 98 2.38 -15.56 -25.08
C GLU A 98 3.91 -15.44 -25.21
N GLU A 99 4.42 -15.10 -26.40
CA GLU A 99 5.85 -14.91 -26.62
C GLU A 99 6.39 -13.70 -25.87
N GLN A 100 5.65 -12.58 -25.85
CA GLN A 100 6.01 -11.38 -25.08
C GLN A 100 5.98 -11.66 -23.58
N LEU A 101 4.97 -12.36 -23.08
CA LEU A 101 4.86 -12.74 -21.66
C LEU A 101 6.01 -13.63 -21.23
N LYS A 102 6.48 -14.56 -22.08
CA LYS A 102 7.67 -15.38 -21.78
C LYS A 102 8.92 -14.54 -21.56
N ALA A 103 9.14 -13.53 -22.39
CA ALA A 103 10.29 -12.62 -22.24
C ALA A 103 10.22 -11.85 -20.90
N ILE A 104 9.04 -11.29 -20.56
CA ILE A 104 8.81 -10.57 -19.31
C ILE A 104 9.03 -11.50 -18.10
N ARG A 105 8.54 -12.74 -18.16
CA ARG A 105 8.70 -13.72 -17.08
C ARG A 105 10.15 -14.14 -16.86
N GLU A 106 10.97 -14.19 -17.92
CA GLU A 106 12.41 -14.43 -17.76
C GLU A 106 13.11 -13.28 -17.01
N GLU A 107 12.70 -12.03 -17.23
CA GLU A 107 13.19 -10.89 -16.46
C GLU A 107 12.76 -10.99 -15.00
N TYR A 108 11.51 -11.35 -14.73
CA TYR A 108 10.97 -11.45 -13.37
C TYR A 108 11.60 -12.55 -12.53
N LYS A 109 12.17 -13.59 -13.14
CA LYS A 109 12.94 -14.62 -12.42
C LYS A 109 14.16 -14.08 -11.66
N ASN A 110 14.68 -12.95 -12.09
CA ASN A 110 15.86 -12.34 -11.50
C ASN A 110 15.50 -11.30 -10.41
N ILE A 111 14.23 -10.93 -10.29
CA ILE A 111 13.78 -9.93 -9.30
C ILE A 111 13.88 -10.55 -7.90
N LYS A 112 14.53 -9.80 -7.01
CA LYS A 112 14.57 -10.12 -5.58
C LYS A 112 13.42 -9.43 -4.83
N PRO A 113 13.00 -9.95 -3.67
CA PRO A 113 11.92 -9.33 -2.90
C PRO A 113 12.15 -7.84 -2.60
N GLU A 114 13.39 -7.41 -2.36
CA GLU A 114 13.75 -6.02 -2.03
C GLU A 114 13.59 -5.05 -3.21
N GLU A 115 13.54 -5.57 -4.43
CA GLU A 115 13.44 -4.78 -5.66
C GLU A 115 11.98 -4.44 -6.00
N ILE A 116 11.02 -5.15 -5.39
CA ILE A 116 9.60 -4.88 -5.59
C ILE A 116 9.23 -3.55 -4.93
N LYS A 117 8.68 -2.61 -5.68
CA LYS A 117 8.21 -1.32 -5.16
C LYS A 117 6.70 -1.22 -5.29
N VAL A 118 6.05 -0.90 -4.18
CA VAL A 118 4.59 -0.72 -4.09
C VAL A 118 4.33 0.69 -3.62
N ILE A 119 3.68 1.48 -4.45
CA ILE A 119 3.27 2.83 -4.10
C ILE A 119 1.74 2.96 -4.10
N ASP A 120 1.19 3.53 -3.03
CA ASP A 120 -0.19 3.98 -2.98
C ASP A 120 -0.20 5.52 -2.92
N PRO A 121 -0.52 6.20 -4.03
CA PRO A 121 -0.49 7.66 -4.10
C PRO A 121 -1.65 8.35 -3.39
N CYS A 122 -2.62 7.58 -2.88
CA CYS A 122 -3.80 8.06 -2.16
C CYS A 122 -4.10 7.11 -0.98
N MET A 123 -3.07 6.86 -0.16
CA MET A 123 -3.03 5.75 0.78
C MET A 123 -4.11 5.76 1.87
N GLY A 124 -4.74 6.92 2.13
CA GLY A 124 -5.69 7.05 3.22
C GLY A 124 -5.11 6.61 4.56
N SER A 125 -5.80 5.72 5.26
CA SER A 125 -5.30 5.11 6.50
C SER A 125 -4.33 3.95 6.28
N GLY A 126 -3.86 3.71 5.05
CA GLY A 126 -2.85 2.71 4.70
C GLY A 126 -3.39 1.28 4.53
N HIS A 127 -4.68 1.08 4.35
CA HIS A 127 -5.31 -0.26 4.30
C HIS A 127 -4.72 -1.14 3.18
N ILE A 128 -4.52 -0.58 1.97
CA ILE A 128 -3.91 -1.31 0.84
C ILE A 128 -2.46 -1.67 1.17
N LEU A 129 -1.68 -0.72 1.72
CA LEU A 129 -0.28 -0.94 2.08
C LEU A 129 -0.11 -1.97 3.21
N VAL A 130 -1.03 -2.01 4.17
CA VAL A 130 -1.04 -3.01 5.26
C VAL A 130 -1.23 -4.42 4.69
N TYR A 131 -2.12 -4.59 3.72
CA TYR A 131 -2.28 -5.89 3.07
C TYR A 131 -1.13 -6.23 2.11
N ALA A 132 -0.60 -5.22 1.40
CA ALA A 132 0.63 -5.39 0.62
C ALA A 132 1.80 -5.88 1.48
N PHE A 133 1.90 -5.40 2.73
CA PHE A 133 2.87 -5.88 3.71
C PHE A 133 2.69 -7.39 3.96
N ASP A 134 1.46 -7.89 4.10
CA ASP A 134 1.20 -9.32 4.33
C ASP A 134 1.61 -10.18 3.13
N VAL A 135 1.30 -9.73 1.92
CA VAL A 135 1.69 -10.43 0.70
C VAL A 135 3.21 -10.44 0.53
N LEU A 136 3.85 -9.29 0.74
CA LEU A 136 5.32 -9.18 0.72
C LEU A 136 5.97 -10.07 1.79
N MET A 137 5.43 -10.11 3.02
CA MET A 137 5.94 -10.99 4.07
C MET A 137 5.96 -12.46 3.62
N GLN A 138 4.87 -12.93 3.01
CA GLN A 138 4.80 -14.29 2.47
C GLN A 138 5.82 -14.51 1.34
N ILE A 139 6.02 -13.54 0.48
CA ILE A 139 7.04 -13.57 -0.58
C ILE A 139 8.44 -13.70 0.05
N TYR A 140 8.79 -12.85 1.01
CA TYR A 140 10.08 -12.91 1.70
C TYR A 140 10.31 -14.24 2.42
N GLU A 141 9.30 -14.73 3.14
CA GLU A 141 9.39 -16.04 3.82
C GLU A 141 9.62 -17.18 2.81
N SER A 142 8.90 -17.14 1.67
CA SER A 142 9.09 -18.14 0.61
C SER A 142 10.47 -18.08 -0.03
N TYR A 143 11.11 -16.93 0.00
CA TYR A 143 12.48 -16.71 -0.51
C TYR A 143 13.57 -17.05 0.53
N GLY A 144 13.18 -17.32 1.79
CA GLY A 144 14.08 -17.79 2.85
C GLY A 144 14.49 -16.75 3.90
N TYR A 145 13.85 -15.58 3.91
CA TYR A 145 14.08 -14.56 4.94
C TYR A 145 13.39 -14.94 6.26
N SER A 146 13.98 -14.55 7.37
CA SER A 146 13.27 -14.54 8.64
C SER A 146 12.23 -13.42 8.70
N GLN A 147 11.16 -13.60 9.46
CA GLN A 147 10.12 -12.58 9.62
C GLN A 147 10.66 -11.22 10.08
N ARG A 148 11.72 -11.22 10.90
CA ARG A 148 12.34 -9.99 11.40
C ARG A 148 13.08 -9.23 10.32
N GLU A 149 13.84 -9.94 9.48
CA GLU A 149 14.56 -9.35 8.34
C GLU A 149 13.58 -8.89 7.28
N ALA A 150 12.57 -9.72 6.97
CA ALA A 150 11.51 -9.38 6.04
C ALA A 150 10.76 -8.10 6.47
N ALA A 151 10.32 -8.01 7.74
CA ALA A 151 9.61 -6.84 8.24
C ALA A 151 10.44 -5.56 8.12
N LYS A 152 11.75 -5.64 8.36
CA LYS A 152 12.67 -4.52 8.18
C LYS A 152 12.75 -4.12 6.71
N SER A 153 13.06 -5.06 5.83
CA SER A 153 13.25 -4.81 4.41
C SER A 153 11.98 -4.29 3.74
N ILE A 154 10.80 -4.81 4.11
CA ILE A 154 9.51 -4.35 3.57
C ILE A 154 9.30 -2.86 3.84
N VAL A 155 9.55 -2.39 5.06
CA VAL A 155 9.37 -0.98 5.42
C VAL A 155 10.40 -0.09 4.75
N GLU A 156 11.66 -0.52 4.69
CA GLU A 156 12.75 0.26 4.09
C GLU A 156 12.70 0.30 2.56
N ASN A 157 12.31 -0.80 1.91
CA ASN A 157 12.53 -0.97 0.48
C ASN A 157 11.28 -1.10 -0.37
N ASN A 158 10.16 -1.62 0.18
CA ASN A 158 9.05 -2.04 -0.66
C ASN A 158 7.84 -1.11 -0.64
N ILE A 159 7.51 -0.54 0.52
CA ILE A 159 6.24 0.18 0.74
C ILE A 159 6.45 1.68 0.68
N TYR A 160 5.68 2.33 -0.19
CA TYR A 160 5.64 3.78 -0.39
C TYR A 160 4.19 4.27 -0.37
N GLY A 161 3.93 5.42 0.23
CA GLY A 161 2.59 5.96 0.29
C GLY A 161 2.55 7.48 0.34
N LEU A 162 1.55 8.04 -0.34
CA LEU A 162 1.30 9.48 -0.35
C LEU A 162 -0.16 9.74 0.04
N ASP A 163 -0.41 10.83 0.74
CA ASP A 163 -1.76 11.36 0.94
C ASP A 163 -1.73 12.88 1.12
N ILE A 164 -2.84 13.54 0.82
CA ILE A 164 -3.00 15.00 1.03
C ILE A 164 -3.49 15.33 2.44
N ASP A 165 -3.96 14.35 3.21
CA ASP A 165 -4.46 14.53 4.57
C ASP A 165 -3.41 14.06 5.59
N ASP A 166 -2.88 15.02 6.37
CA ASP A 166 -1.91 14.74 7.43
C ASP A 166 -2.40 13.72 8.46
N ARG A 167 -3.72 13.67 8.71
CA ARG A 167 -4.33 12.70 9.64
C ARG A 167 -4.34 11.31 9.05
N ALA A 168 -4.65 11.19 7.75
CA ALA A 168 -4.56 9.93 7.03
C ALA A 168 -3.11 9.40 7.03
N PHE A 169 -2.15 10.26 6.74
CA PHE A 169 -0.73 9.94 6.83
C PHE A 169 -0.35 9.41 8.22
N GLN A 170 -0.74 10.09 9.30
CA GLN A 170 -0.42 9.64 10.67
C GLN A 170 -1.02 8.27 10.98
N LEU A 171 -2.24 7.99 10.51
CA LEU A 171 -2.89 6.69 10.68
C LEU A 171 -2.18 5.60 9.88
N ALA A 172 -1.83 5.87 8.62
CA ALA A 172 -1.09 4.93 7.79
C ALA A 172 0.30 4.62 8.37
N TYR A 173 1.01 5.66 8.84
CA TYR A 173 2.30 5.51 9.53
C TYR A 173 2.17 4.58 10.73
N PHE A 174 1.20 4.87 11.61
CA PHE A 174 0.94 4.04 12.78
C PHE A 174 0.60 2.60 12.37
N ALA A 175 -0.26 2.42 11.37
CA ALA A 175 -0.69 1.11 10.91
C ALA A 175 0.48 0.25 10.41
N ILE A 176 1.35 0.81 9.56
CA ILE A 176 2.53 0.13 9.02
C ILE A 176 3.53 -0.19 10.14
N MET A 177 3.82 0.75 11.04
CA MET A 177 4.74 0.54 12.15
C MET A 177 4.24 -0.55 13.11
N MET A 178 2.94 -0.58 13.41
CA MET A 178 2.34 -1.62 14.25
C MET A 178 2.31 -2.97 13.53
N LYS A 179 2.11 -2.98 12.21
CA LYS A 179 2.19 -4.18 11.39
C LYS A 179 3.61 -4.76 11.44
N ALA A 180 4.62 -3.98 11.20
CA ALA A 180 6.03 -4.39 11.29
C ALA A 180 6.39 -4.88 12.70
N ARG A 181 5.90 -4.18 13.75
CA ARG A 181 6.10 -4.59 15.14
C ARG A 181 5.48 -5.95 15.46
N SER A 182 4.40 -6.36 14.81
CA SER A 182 3.79 -7.68 15.03
C SER A 182 4.73 -8.82 14.65
N TYR A 183 5.62 -8.63 13.69
CA TYR A 183 6.65 -9.58 13.26
C TYR A 183 7.99 -9.38 13.99
N ASN A 184 8.28 -8.16 14.46
CA ASN A 184 9.50 -7.85 15.20
C ASN A 184 9.20 -6.95 16.41
N ARG A 185 9.10 -7.53 17.60
CA ARG A 185 8.75 -6.81 18.84
C ARG A 185 9.62 -5.58 19.14
N ARG A 186 10.87 -5.57 18.63
CA ARG A 186 11.80 -4.45 18.81
C ARG A 186 11.80 -3.47 17.65
N PHE A 187 10.90 -3.63 16.67
CA PHE A 187 10.91 -2.84 15.43
C PHE A 187 10.96 -1.34 15.70
N LEU A 188 10.13 -0.83 16.62
CA LEU A 188 10.06 0.60 16.94
C LEU A 188 11.36 1.19 17.54
N THR A 189 12.29 0.35 17.98
CA THR A 189 13.60 0.78 18.51
C THR A 189 14.73 0.77 17.50
N LEU A 190 14.44 0.38 16.25
CA LEU A 190 15.44 0.27 15.20
C LEU A 190 15.72 1.60 14.48
N GLY A 191 14.91 2.63 14.73
CA GLY A 191 15.02 3.92 14.03
C GLY A 191 14.65 3.85 12.55
N ILE A 192 13.85 2.86 12.15
CA ILE A 192 13.38 2.69 10.77
C ILE A 192 12.10 3.48 10.59
N GLU A 193 12.04 4.27 9.54
CA GLU A 193 10.86 5.03 9.16
C GLU A 193 10.29 4.49 7.83
N PRO A 194 8.96 4.40 7.68
CA PRO A 194 8.35 4.01 6.43
C PRO A 194 8.40 5.14 5.41
N ASN A 195 8.47 4.80 4.13
CA ASN A 195 8.49 5.75 3.02
C ASN A 195 7.08 6.30 2.74
N LEU A 196 6.52 6.98 3.73
CA LEU A 196 5.20 7.60 3.66
C LEU A 196 5.35 9.12 3.74
N CYS A 197 4.55 9.86 2.97
CA CYS A 197 4.56 11.31 2.95
C CYS A 197 3.15 11.90 2.95
N ALA A 198 2.95 12.97 3.72
CA ALA A 198 1.83 13.87 3.54
C ALA A 198 2.23 14.94 2.52
N ILE A 199 1.48 15.02 1.42
CA ILE A 199 1.73 15.99 0.34
C ILE A 199 1.40 17.39 0.85
N GLN A 200 2.39 18.27 0.84
CA GLN A 200 2.25 19.65 1.24
C GLN A 200 1.91 20.55 0.06
N GLU A 201 1.23 21.67 0.34
CA GLU A 201 0.88 22.64 -0.69
C GLU A 201 2.13 23.34 -1.21
N SER A 202 2.31 23.29 -2.54
CA SER A 202 3.42 23.94 -3.23
C SER A 202 3.09 25.37 -3.72
N ASN A 203 1.85 25.84 -3.53
CA ASN A 203 1.46 27.21 -3.90
C ASN A 203 2.22 28.21 -3.04
N GLY A 204 3.01 29.09 -3.68
CA GLY A 204 3.83 30.08 -3.00
C GLY A 204 5.29 29.67 -2.81
N ILE A 205 5.68 28.46 -3.16
CA ILE A 205 7.09 28.10 -3.29
C ILE A 205 7.64 28.86 -4.50
N GLN A 206 8.60 29.75 -4.25
CA GLN A 206 9.32 30.40 -5.33
C GLN A 206 10.37 29.39 -5.84
N TYR A 207 10.19 28.97 -7.07
CA TYR A 207 11.14 28.13 -7.78
C TYR A 207 12.34 29.00 -8.16
N ASP A 208 13.42 28.90 -7.44
CA ASP A 208 14.68 29.52 -7.83
C ASP A 208 15.56 28.52 -8.60
N LYS A 209 16.58 29.07 -9.27
CA LYS A 209 17.47 28.28 -10.11
C LYS A 209 18.29 27.28 -9.29
N GLU A 210 18.65 27.62 -8.07
CA GLU A 210 19.45 26.76 -7.18
C GLU A 210 18.65 25.51 -6.76
N MET A 211 17.35 25.66 -6.46
CA MET A 211 16.47 24.53 -6.17
C MET A 211 16.25 23.65 -7.41
N GLY A 212 16.14 24.26 -8.61
CA GLY A 212 16.04 23.53 -9.86
C GLY A 212 17.30 22.71 -10.17
N ASP A 213 18.45 23.28 -9.96
CA ASP A 213 19.75 22.62 -10.17
C ASP A 213 19.96 21.47 -9.15
N PHE A 214 19.49 21.61 -7.90
CA PHE A 214 19.53 20.56 -6.90
C PHE A 214 18.67 19.35 -7.31
N LEU A 215 17.43 19.58 -7.74
CA LEU A 215 16.53 18.51 -8.16
C LEU A 215 17.00 17.76 -9.43
N LEU A 216 17.77 18.44 -10.30
CA LEU A 216 18.35 17.84 -11.51
C LEU A 216 19.71 17.18 -11.28
N SER A 217 20.34 17.38 -10.12
CA SER A 217 21.66 16.82 -9.80
C SER A 217 21.61 15.44 -9.15
N GLU A 218 20.41 14.93 -8.84
CA GLU A 218 20.21 13.60 -8.23
C GLU A 218 19.84 12.49 -9.26
N GLU A 219 19.99 12.76 -10.56
CA GLU A 219 19.99 11.76 -11.61
C GLU A 219 21.43 11.30 -11.90
#